data_1646b61ec939f7d9fac7c32df3de442d
#
_entry.id   1646b61ec939f7d9fac7c32df3de442d
#
_cell.length_a   1.000
_cell.length_b   1.000
_cell.length_c   1.000
_cell.angle_alpha   90.00
_cell.angle_beta   90.00
_cell.angle_gamma   90.00
#
_symmetry.space_group_name_H-M   'P 1'
#
loop_
_entity.id
_entity.type
_entity.pdbx_description
1 polymer ?
#
loop_
_entity_poly.entity_id
_entity_poly.type
_entity_poly.pdbx_seq_one_letter_code
_entity_poly.pdbx_strand_id
1 'polypeptide(L)'
;MGERNLTQGEIALVRKIFKNSINYKNVKVHNEKYAFFQPSRSGMTPNGEIYIADIYKQDYSAANNYLKAFFIHEMVHVWQYQLKILNPVTAAIGESIKHLFDYSKAYEYELVEGQDILDYNIEQQAAIIEDYYRINFANIKPYAGRMKNNIADVKKNMLFDKVLAKFKANPKFALHKIECKRSRHGKPGSRHMICNRVLVNE
;
A
#
# COMPACT_ATOMS: atom_id res chain seq x y z
N MET A 1 0.84 -10.66 25.40
CA MET A 1 0.57 -10.69 23.97
C MET A 1 -0.77 -10.02 23.79
N GLY A 2 -0.85 -8.96 23.02
CA GLY A 2 -2.07 -8.17 22.94
C GLY A 2 -2.27 -7.58 21.55
N GLU A 3 -3.47 -7.72 21.03
CA GLU A 3 -3.97 -6.94 19.92
C GLU A 3 -4.58 -5.64 20.42
N ARG A 4 -4.58 -4.63 19.60
CA ARG A 4 -5.29 -3.37 19.82
C ARG A 4 -5.88 -2.81 18.52
N ASN A 5 -6.90 -1.99 18.68
CA ASN A 5 -7.37 -1.14 17.58
C ASN A 5 -6.36 -0.03 17.27
N LEU A 6 -6.54 0.65 16.14
CA LEU A 6 -5.83 1.89 15.85
C LEU A 6 -6.17 2.96 16.88
N THR A 7 -5.17 3.73 17.29
CA THR A 7 -5.38 4.95 18.09
C THR A 7 -6.01 6.06 17.23
N GLN A 8 -6.59 7.08 17.87
CA GLN A 8 -7.10 8.25 17.15
C GLN A 8 -5.97 9.00 16.43
N GLY A 9 -4.77 9.03 17.02
CA GLY A 9 -3.59 9.61 16.41
C GLY A 9 -3.16 8.86 15.15
N GLU A 10 -3.14 7.53 15.19
CA GLU A 10 -2.85 6.68 14.03
C GLU A 10 -3.90 6.85 12.92
N ILE A 11 -5.19 6.88 13.28
CA ILE A 11 -6.26 7.14 12.30
C ILE A 11 -6.07 8.51 11.64
N ALA A 12 -5.76 9.55 12.40
CA ALA A 12 -5.49 10.88 11.87
C ALA A 12 -4.25 10.90 10.96
N LEU A 13 -3.19 10.16 11.34
CA LEU A 13 -1.97 10.01 10.56
C LEU A 13 -2.27 9.37 9.18
N VAL A 14 -2.87 8.18 9.18
CA VAL A 14 -3.07 7.39 7.96
C VAL A 14 -4.17 7.97 7.06
N ARG A 15 -5.14 8.67 7.63
CA ARG A 15 -6.20 9.35 6.86
C ARG A 15 -5.67 10.44 5.93
N LYS A 16 -4.49 11.02 6.20
CA LYS A 16 -3.82 11.96 5.29
C LYS A 16 -3.51 11.32 3.93
N ILE A 17 -3.28 10.01 3.91
CA ILE A 17 -2.93 9.22 2.72
C ILE A 17 -4.17 8.50 2.17
N PHE A 18 -4.86 7.75 3.01
CA PHE A 18 -5.93 6.83 2.59
C PHE A 18 -7.33 7.43 2.66
N LYS A 19 -7.48 8.66 3.19
CA LYS A 19 -8.78 9.33 3.34
C LYS A 19 -9.80 8.40 4.03
N ASN A 20 -10.94 8.14 3.41
CA ASN A 20 -11.99 7.23 3.89
C ASN A 20 -12.03 5.90 3.10
N SER A 21 -10.91 5.49 2.50
CA SER A 21 -10.85 4.25 1.72
C SER A 21 -10.69 2.99 2.58
N ILE A 22 -10.26 3.14 3.82
CA ILE A 22 -10.07 2.06 4.79
C ILE A 22 -11.16 2.12 5.87
N ASN A 23 -11.71 0.98 6.23
CA ASN A 23 -12.49 0.83 7.45
C ASN A 23 -11.53 0.69 8.65
N TYR A 24 -11.17 1.82 9.24
CA TYR A 24 -10.19 1.90 10.32
C TYR A 24 -10.60 1.14 11.59
N LYS A 25 -11.92 0.95 11.82
CA LYS A 25 -12.43 0.23 13.00
C LYS A 25 -12.12 -1.26 12.96
N ASN A 26 -11.91 -1.80 11.78
CA ASN A 26 -11.63 -3.22 11.56
C ASN A 26 -10.12 -3.54 11.52
N VAL A 27 -9.25 -2.54 11.72
CA VAL A 27 -7.79 -2.75 11.69
C VAL A 27 -7.31 -3.06 13.09
N LYS A 28 -6.58 -4.18 13.21
CA LYS A 28 -5.91 -4.60 14.44
C LYS A 28 -4.40 -4.50 14.29
N VAL A 29 -3.73 -4.15 15.38
CA VAL A 29 -2.28 -4.13 15.49
C VAL A 29 -1.87 -5.09 16.59
N HIS A 30 -1.08 -6.10 16.24
CA HIS A 30 -0.61 -7.15 17.12
C HIS A 30 0.84 -6.91 17.53
N ASN A 31 1.14 -7.05 18.83
CA ASN A 31 2.50 -7.03 19.37
C ASN A 31 3.09 -8.44 19.39
N GLU A 32 3.16 -9.04 18.21
CA GLU A 32 3.70 -10.39 18.03
C GLU A 32 4.05 -10.61 16.55
N LYS A 33 4.79 -11.68 16.27
CA LYS A 33 5.03 -12.14 14.90
C LYS A 33 3.79 -12.89 14.39
N TYR A 34 3.45 -12.67 13.12
CA TYR A 34 2.43 -13.48 12.43
C TYR A 34 2.88 -14.93 12.29
N ALA A 35 4.17 -15.16 12.01
CA ALA A 35 4.74 -16.47 11.81
C ALA A 35 6.18 -16.52 12.33
N PHE A 36 6.68 -17.72 12.65
CA PHE A 36 8.04 -17.92 13.18
C PHE A 36 9.15 -17.42 12.24
N PHE A 37 8.89 -17.42 10.93
CA PHE A 37 9.84 -16.96 9.93
C PHE A 37 9.80 -15.44 9.67
N GLN A 38 8.89 -14.70 10.33
CA GLN A 38 8.87 -13.23 10.20
C GLN A 38 10.19 -12.64 10.70
N PRO A 39 10.90 -11.87 9.87
CA PRO A 39 12.16 -11.25 10.28
C PRO A 39 12.01 -10.35 11.50
N SER A 40 13.06 -10.22 12.28
CA SER A 40 13.14 -9.21 13.33
C SER A 40 12.99 -7.81 12.75
N ARG A 41 12.36 -6.92 13.51
CA ARG A 41 12.13 -5.51 13.14
C ARG A 41 11.35 -5.31 11.84
N SER A 42 10.45 -6.23 11.52
CA SER A 42 9.56 -6.17 10.35
C SER A 42 8.10 -6.17 10.75
N GLY A 43 7.23 -5.77 9.82
CA GLY A 43 5.79 -5.96 9.86
C GLY A 43 5.35 -7.06 8.90
N MET A 44 4.18 -7.61 9.13
CA MET A 44 3.45 -8.46 8.20
C MET A 44 1.96 -8.15 8.29
N THR A 45 1.30 -8.03 7.13
CA THR A 45 -0.13 -7.70 7.07
C THR A 45 -0.88 -8.67 6.15
N PRO A 46 -0.90 -9.98 6.44
CA PRO A 46 -1.38 -11.01 5.51
C PRO A 46 -2.90 -11.01 5.32
N ASN A 47 -3.66 -10.59 6.32
CA ASN A 47 -5.12 -10.68 6.39
C ASN A 47 -5.79 -9.32 6.66
N GLY A 48 -5.06 -8.20 6.44
CA GLY A 48 -5.53 -6.86 6.75
C GLY A 48 -5.39 -6.45 8.21
N GLU A 49 -4.75 -7.28 9.04
CA GLU A 49 -4.31 -7.00 10.41
C GLU A 49 -2.78 -6.94 10.45
N ILE A 50 -2.25 -6.02 11.23
CA ILE A 50 -0.82 -5.69 11.25
C ILE A 50 -0.13 -6.42 12.39
N TYR A 51 0.86 -7.26 12.09
CA TYR A 51 1.65 -8.01 13.06
C TYR A 51 3.07 -7.45 13.14
N ILE A 52 3.45 -6.93 14.30
CA ILE A 52 4.75 -6.27 14.52
C ILE A 52 5.32 -6.76 15.84
N ALA A 53 6.50 -7.36 15.78
CA ALA A 53 7.31 -7.61 16.98
C ALA A 53 8.39 -6.54 17.09
N ASP A 54 9.30 -6.66 18.02
CA ASP A 54 10.55 -5.90 18.24
C ASP A 54 10.45 -4.36 18.14
N ILE A 55 9.73 -3.82 17.13
CA ILE A 55 9.54 -2.38 16.89
C ILE A 55 8.11 -1.91 17.13
N TYR A 56 7.29 -2.74 17.79
CA TYR A 56 5.92 -2.38 18.17
C TYR A 56 5.86 -1.08 18.99
N LYS A 57 4.83 -0.28 18.74
CA LYS A 57 4.49 0.94 19.47
C LYS A 57 3.03 0.95 19.87
N GLN A 58 2.73 1.47 21.05
CA GLN A 58 1.35 1.69 21.49
C GLN A 58 0.63 2.73 20.62
N ASP A 59 1.37 3.67 20.05
CA ASP A 59 0.88 4.69 19.13
C ASP A 59 1.99 5.09 18.15
N TYR A 60 1.85 4.71 16.89
CA TYR A 60 2.79 5.07 15.84
C TYR A 60 2.71 6.55 15.47
N SER A 61 1.59 7.24 15.74
CA SER A 61 1.48 8.68 15.47
C SER A 61 2.41 9.52 16.35
N ALA A 62 2.77 9.01 17.52
CA ALA A 62 3.73 9.63 18.44
C ALA A 62 5.18 9.16 18.21
N ALA A 63 5.41 8.19 17.33
CA ALA A 63 6.74 7.66 17.05
C ALA A 63 7.57 8.63 16.19
N ASN A 64 8.85 8.30 15.97
CA ASN A 64 9.69 9.04 15.03
C ASN A 64 9.22 8.86 13.58
N ASN A 65 9.69 9.72 12.67
CA ASN A 65 9.24 9.75 11.29
C ASN A 65 9.54 8.45 10.51
N TYR A 66 10.59 7.71 10.85
CA TYR A 66 10.91 6.42 10.23
C TYR A 66 9.87 5.36 10.59
N LEU A 67 9.46 5.29 11.86
CA LEU A 67 8.43 4.35 12.31
C LEU A 67 7.02 4.75 11.82
N LYS A 68 6.75 6.05 11.68
CA LYS A 68 5.52 6.51 11.00
C LYS A 68 5.48 6.05 9.55
N ALA A 69 6.58 6.21 8.82
CA ALA A 69 6.67 5.77 7.43
C ALA A 69 6.52 4.25 7.29
N PHE A 70 7.18 3.48 8.15
CA PHE A 70 7.00 2.04 8.25
C PHE A 70 5.51 1.68 8.50
N PHE A 71 4.84 2.37 9.43
CA PHE A 71 3.43 2.13 9.70
C PHE A 71 2.53 2.46 8.50
N ILE A 72 2.86 3.51 7.74
CA ILE A 72 2.17 3.82 6.46
C ILE A 72 2.33 2.66 5.47
N HIS A 73 3.52 2.04 5.37
CA HIS A 73 3.78 0.87 4.52
C HIS A 73 2.81 -0.28 4.87
N GLU A 74 2.72 -0.66 6.14
CA GLU A 74 1.80 -1.71 6.59
C GLU A 74 0.33 -1.36 6.33
N MET A 75 -0.03 -0.09 6.47
CA MET A 75 -1.38 0.38 6.15
C MET A 75 -1.71 0.35 4.65
N VAL A 76 -0.70 0.35 3.75
CA VAL A 76 -0.94 0.06 2.32
C VAL A 76 -1.43 -1.37 2.16
N HIS A 77 -0.84 -2.34 2.86
CA HIS A 77 -1.28 -3.74 2.80
C HIS A 77 -2.69 -3.92 3.37
N VAL A 78 -3.07 -3.17 4.43
CA VAL A 78 -4.46 -3.10 4.89
C VAL A 78 -5.38 -2.58 3.80
N TRP A 79 -5.01 -1.50 3.12
CA TRP A 79 -5.76 -0.91 2.01
C TRP A 79 -5.91 -1.90 0.85
N GLN A 80 -4.84 -2.58 0.46
CA GLN A 80 -4.85 -3.61 -0.57
C GLN A 80 -5.79 -4.77 -0.21
N TYR A 81 -5.74 -5.23 1.03
CA TYR A 81 -6.61 -6.29 1.53
C TYR A 81 -8.08 -5.89 1.51
N GLN A 82 -8.43 -4.76 2.10
CA GLN A 82 -9.82 -4.31 2.21
C GLN A 82 -10.45 -4.00 0.85
N LEU A 83 -9.68 -3.48 -0.11
CA LEU A 83 -10.14 -3.22 -1.47
C LEU A 83 -9.98 -4.42 -2.41
N LYS A 84 -9.53 -5.58 -1.92
CA LYS A 84 -9.32 -6.80 -2.72
C LYS A 84 -8.41 -6.57 -3.94
N ILE A 85 -7.39 -5.72 -3.78
CA ILE A 85 -6.37 -5.45 -4.79
C ILE A 85 -5.45 -6.66 -4.97
N LEU A 86 -5.33 -7.49 -3.92
CA LEU A 86 -4.60 -8.74 -3.94
C LEU A 86 -5.16 -9.67 -5.04
N ASN A 87 -4.42 -9.81 -6.11
CA ASN A 87 -4.71 -10.76 -7.17
C ASN A 87 -4.17 -12.15 -6.71
N PRO A 88 -4.79 -13.29 -7.11
CA PRO A 88 -4.23 -14.63 -6.89
C PRO A 88 -2.77 -14.78 -7.32
N VAL A 89 -2.34 -14.06 -8.37
CA VAL A 89 -0.93 -13.97 -8.81
C VAL A 89 -0.05 -13.34 -7.73
N THR A 90 -0.54 -12.35 -6.98
CA THR A 90 0.22 -11.71 -5.90
C THR A 90 0.25 -12.56 -4.63
N ALA A 91 -0.76 -13.40 -4.40
CA ALA A 91 -0.71 -14.42 -3.35
C ALA A 91 0.35 -15.50 -3.69
N ALA A 92 0.43 -15.93 -4.95
CA ALA A 92 1.48 -16.83 -5.43
C ALA A 92 2.88 -16.18 -5.35
N ILE A 93 3.01 -14.87 -5.59
CA ILE A 93 4.25 -14.11 -5.38
C ILE A 93 4.60 -14.06 -3.89
N GLY A 94 3.62 -13.87 -2.99
CA GLY A 94 3.82 -13.95 -1.54
C GLY A 94 4.35 -15.32 -1.09
N GLU A 95 3.87 -16.41 -1.67
CA GLU A 95 4.43 -17.75 -1.47
C GLU A 95 5.82 -17.90 -2.12
N SER A 96 6.03 -17.36 -3.32
CA SER A 96 7.32 -17.39 -4.01
C SER A 96 8.37 -16.50 -3.34
N ILE A 97 7.98 -15.38 -2.73
CA ILE A 97 8.86 -14.50 -1.95
C ILE A 97 9.35 -15.22 -0.69
N LYS A 98 8.56 -16.11 -0.08
CA LYS A 98 9.01 -16.96 1.04
C LYS A 98 10.18 -17.88 0.66
N HIS A 99 10.33 -18.20 -0.63
CA HIS A 99 11.36 -19.07 -1.17
C HIS A 99 12.48 -18.34 -1.93
N LEU A 100 12.35 -17.03 -2.18
CA LEU A 100 13.36 -16.24 -2.89
C LEU A 100 14.26 -15.51 -1.90
N PHE A 101 15.53 -15.85 -1.92
CA PHE A 101 16.60 -15.31 -1.07
C PHE A 101 16.89 -13.81 -1.24
N ASP A 102 16.16 -13.09 -2.09
CA ASP A 102 16.37 -11.66 -2.34
C ASP A 102 15.09 -10.84 -2.15
N TYR A 103 14.63 -10.82 -0.89
CA TYR A 103 13.44 -10.09 -0.46
C TYR A 103 13.54 -8.58 -0.76
N SER A 104 14.77 -8.03 -0.85
CA SER A 104 15.00 -6.61 -1.10
C SER A 104 14.51 -6.16 -2.49
N LYS A 105 14.63 -7.01 -3.51
CA LYS A 105 14.21 -6.71 -4.88
C LYS A 105 12.70 -6.56 -5.06
N ALA A 106 11.90 -7.16 -4.19
CA ALA A 106 10.44 -7.02 -4.25
C ALA A 106 9.98 -5.56 -4.03
N TYR A 107 10.77 -4.79 -3.29
CA TYR A 107 10.50 -3.39 -2.96
C TYR A 107 11.11 -2.40 -3.96
N GLU A 108 12.00 -2.85 -4.85
CA GLU A 108 12.63 -2.00 -5.83
C GLU A 108 11.63 -1.58 -6.91
N TYR A 109 11.58 -0.29 -7.20
CA TYR A 109 10.65 0.25 -8.19
C TYR A 109 11.28 1.37 -9.03
N GLU A 110 10.74 1.56 -10.20
CA GLU A 110 10.98 2.71 -11.05
C GLU A 110 9.64 3.40 -11.36
N LEU A 111 9.56 4.70 -11.11
CA LEU A 111 8.36 5.46 -11.45
C LEU A 111 8.35 5.72 -12.96
N VAL A 112 7.32 5.24 -13.65
CA VAL A 112 7.18 5.33 -15.09
C VAL A 112 5.99 6.22 -15.43
N GLU A 113 6.22 7.23 -16.27
CA GLU A 113 5.17 8.12 -16.74
C GLU A 113 4.10 7.33 -17.54
N GLY A 114 2.83 7.58 -17.25
CA GLY A 114 1.72 6.86 -17.86
C GLY A 114 1.25 5.62 -17.09
N GLN A 115 2.04 5.12 -16.13
CA GLN A 115 1.58 4.10 -15.18
C GLN A 115 0.83 4.73 -14.00
N ASP A 116 -0.09 3.98 -13.40
CA ASP A 116 -0.67 4.33 -12.10
C ASP A 116 -0.25 3.30 -11.04
N ILE A 117 -0.50 3.61 -9.76
CA ILE A 117 -0.06 2.78 -8.63
C ILE A 117 -0.48 1.31 -8.74
N LEU A 118 -1.59 0.99 -9.42
CA LEU A 118 -2.06 -0.39 -9.58
C LEU A 118 -1.34 -1.17 -10.70
N ASP A 119 -0.43 -0.53 -11.41
CA ASP A 119 0.41 -1.19 -12.42
C ASP A 119 1.70 -1.75 -11.79
N TYR A 120 1.96 -1.45 -10.52
CA TYR A 120 3.06 -1.96 -9.71
C TYR A 120 2.64 -3.19 -8.90
N ASN A 121 3.60 -4.04 -8.49
CA ASN A 121 3.31 -5.14 -7.58
C ASN A 121 2.96 -4.62 -6.17
N ILE A 122 2.45 -5.49 -5.29
CA ILE A 122 1.94 -5.09 -3.97
C ILE A 122 3.00 -4.45 -3.06
N GLU A 123 4.23 -4.96 -3.09
CA GLU A 123 5.33 -4.42 -2.29
C GLU A 123 5.85 -3.11 -2.88
N GLN A 124 5.92 -3.01 -4.21
CA GLN A 124 6.25 -1.75 -4.88
C GLN A 124 5.20 -0.68 -4.61
N GLN A 125 3.90 -1.01 -4.61
CA GLN A 125 2.85 -0.08 -4.24
C GLN A 125 3.06 0.45 -2.82
N ALA A 126 3.38 -0.43 -1.88
CA ALA A 126 3.64 -0.07 -0.50
C ALA A 126 4.90 0.80 -0.37
N ALA A 127 5.99 0.45 -1.06
CA ALA A 127 7.23 1.22 -1.09
C ALA A 127 7.03 2.62 -1.72
N ILE A 128 6.29 2.73 -2.81
CA ILE A 128 6.00 4.00 -3.50
C ILE A 128 5.18 4.93 -2.59
N ILE A 129 4.12 4.42 -1.94
CA ILE A 129 3.28 5.22 -1.05
C ILE A 129 4.03 5.59 0.23
N GLU A 130 4.85 4.69 0.79
CA GLU A 130 5.75 5.00 1.92
C GLU A 130 6.71 6.12 1.55
N ASP A 131 7.41 6.03 0.41
CA ASP A 131 8.40 7.03 0.01
C ASP A 131 7.73 8.39 -0.34
N TYR A 132 6.54 8.37 -0.91
CA TYR A 132 5.72 9.59 -1.07
C TYR A 132 5.40 10.23 0.29
N TYR A 133 5.03 9.43 1.31
CA TYR A 133 4.80 9.92 2.67
C TYR A 133 6.09 10.49 3.28
N ARG A 134 7.22 9.80 3.11
CA ARG A 134 8.53 10.21 3.64
C ARG A 134 8.92 11.60 3.14
N ILE A 135 8.74 11.86 1.86
CA ILE A 135 9.09 13.13 1.22
C ILE A 135 8.10 14.23 1.63
N ASN A 136 6.80 13.98 1.48
CA ASN A 136 5.80 15.06 1.51
C ASN A 136 5.20 15.34 2.89
N PHE A 137 5.31 14.40 3.84
CA PHE A 137 4.69 14.54 5.16
C PHE A 137 5.69 14.40 6.32
N ALA A 138 6.74 13.61 6.14
CA ALA A 138 7.71 13.34 7.19
C ALA A 138 9.00 14.14 7.04
N ASN A 139 9.23 14.79 5.89
CA ASN A 139 10.46 15.52 5.55
C ASN A 139 11.73 14.67 5.76
N ILE A 140 11.71 13.42 5.30
CA ILE A 140 12.84 12.50 5.31
C ILE A 140 13.05 11.93 3.90
N LYS A 141 14.28 11.48 3.62
CA LYS A 141 14.62 10.92 2.30
C LYS A 141 13.84 9.63 2.01
N PRO A 142 13.58 9.30 0.74
CA PRO A 142 13.11 7.98 0.33
C PRO A 142 13.96 6.87 0.92
N TYR A 143 13.43 5.67 1.01
CA TYR A 143 14.20 4.54 1.52
C TYR A 143 15.33 4.20 0.53
N ALA A 144 16.57 4.15 1.04
CA ALA A 144 17.74 3.94 0.21
C ALA A 144 17.65 2.63 -0.59
N GLY A 145 17.97 2.69 -1.88
CA GLY A 145 18.06 1.53 -2.76
C GLY A 145 16.74 1.04 -3.37
N ARG A 146 15.56 1.52 -2.90
CA ARG A 146 14.26 1.08 -3.45
C ARG A 146 13.96 1.76 -4.79
N MET A 147 14.06 3.07 -4.87
CA MET A 147 13.80 3.82 -6.11
C MET A 147 14.99 3.76 -7.05
N LYS A 148 14.77 3.31 -8.28
CA LYS A 148 15.81 3.18 -9.33
C LYS A 148 15.91 4.40 -10.25
N ASN A 149 14.95 5.33 -10.21
CA ASN A 149 15.04 6.55 -11.01
C ASN A 149 16.24 7.41 -10.61
N ASN A 150 17.22 7.49 -11.50
CA ASN A 150 18.39 8.36 -11.33
C ASN A 150 18.12 9.72 -11.97
N ILE A 151 17.25 10.53 -11.37
CA ILE A 151 16.80 11.83 -11.85
C ILE A 151 16.79 12.86 -10.72
N ALA A 152 16.79 14.14 -11.06
CA ALA A 152 16.73 15.23 -10.08
C ALA A 152 15.45 15.15 -9.22
N ASP A 153 15.52 15.60 -7.97
CA ASP A 153 14.44 15.48 -6.99
C ASP A 153 13.14 16.16 -7.43
N VAL A 154 13.22 17.28 -8.12
CA VAL A 154 12.03 17.94 -8.71
C VAL A 154 11.31 17.02 -9.69
N LYS A 155 12.04 16.32 -10.57
CA LYS A 155 11.45 15.35 -11.51
C LYS A 155 10.89 14.12 -10.77
N LYS A 156 11.53 13.67 -9.70
CA LYS A 156 11.00 12.57 -8.84
C LYS A 156 9.63 12.94 -8.27
N ASN A 157 9.51 14.14 -7.68
CA ASN A 157 8.25 14.61 -7.13
C ASN A 157 7.14 14.68 -8.19
N MET A 158 7.45 15.16 -9.39
CA MET A 158 6.51 15.17 -10.51
C MET A 158 6.06 13.76 -10.92
N LEU A 159 6.95 12.77 -10.91
CA LEU A 159 6.61 11.38 -11.21
C LEU A 159 5.74 10.76 -10.11
N PHE A 160 6.04 11.00 -8.83
CA PHE A 160 5.14 10.60 -7.74
C PHE A 160 3.74 11.17 -7.94
N ASP A 161 3.63 12.45 -8.27
CA ASP A 161 2.35 13.09 -8.49
C ASP A 161 1.57 12.49 -9.66
N LYS A 162 2.25 12.12 -10.75
CA LYS A 162 1.63 11.47 -11.92
C LYS A 162 1.18 10.04 -11.60
N VAL A 163 2.07 9.21 -11.04
CA VAL A 163 1.79 7.80 -10.70
C VAL A 163 0.69 7.70 -9.63
N LEU A 164 0.69 8.60 -8.66
CA LEU A 164 -0.28 8.61 -7.56
C LEU A 164 -1.52 9.48 -7.83
N ALA A 165 -1.67 10.09 -9.01
CA ALA A 165 -2.74 11.06 -9.29
C ALA A 165 -4.14 10.50 -8.97
N LYS A 166 -4.48 9.30 -9.46
CA LYS A 166 -5.77 8.65 -9.21
C LYS A 166 -5.94 8.26 -7.74
N PHE A 167 -4.88 7.71 -7.13
CA PHE A 167 -4.87 7.35 -5.71
C PHE A 167 -5.07 8.60 -4.83
N LYS A 168 -4.36 9.68 -5.08
CA LYS A 168 -4.49 10.96 -4.35
C LYS A 168 -5.88 11.57 -4.51
N ALA A 169 -6.47 11.50 -5.70
CA ALA A 169 -7.82 11.98 -5.93
C ALA A 169 -8.84 11.15 -5.13
N ASN A 170 -8.84 9.84 -5.29
CA ASN A 170 -9.71 8.92 -4.59
C ASN A 170 -9.05 7.55 -4.39
N PRO A 171 -8.55 7.21 -3.19
CA PRO A 171 -7.91 5.91 -2.97
C PRO A 171 -8.83 4.68 -3.20
N LYS A 172 -10.16 4.87 -3.26
CA LYS A 172 -11.11 3.82 -3.65
C LYS A 172 -11.18 3.54 -5.15
N PHE A 173 -10.50 4.33 -6.00
CA PHE A 173 -10.50 4.14 -7.46
C PHE A 173 -10.10 2.71 -7.88
N ALA A 174 -9.34 2.02 -7.04
CA ALA A 174 -8.90 0.64 -7.25
C ALA A 174 -10.08 -0.34 -7.42
N LEU A 175 -11.21 -0.13 -6.72
CA LEU A 175 -12.40 -0.96 -6.84
C LEU A 175 -12.93 -0.98 -8.28
N HIS A 176 -13.03 0.18 -8.93
CA HIS A 176 -13.53 0.29 -10.31
C HIS A 176 -12.61 -0.40 -11.32
N LYS A 177 -11.28 -0.31 -11.14
CA LYS A 177 -10.31 -0.95 -12.05
C LYS A 177 -10.38 -2.48 -11.96
N ILE A 178 -10.64 -3.03 -10.77
CA ILE A 178 -10.77 -4.47 -10.53
C ILE A 178 -12.07 -5.00 -11.14
N GLU A 179 -13.18 -4.31 -10.97
CA GLU A 179 -14.48 -4.68 -11.55
C GLU A 179 -14.43 -4.67 -13.08
N CYS A 180 -13.83 -3.65 -13.71
CA CYS A 180 -13.60 -3.61 -15.14
C CYS A 180 -12.71 -4.76 -15.67
N LYS A 181 -11.70 -5.19 -14.93
CA LYS A 181 -10.87 -6.35 -15.32
C LYS A 181 -11.66 -7.66 -15.22
N ARG A 182 -12.50 -7.85 -14.21
CA ARG A 182 -13.34 -9.06 -14.04
C ARG A 182 -14.39 -9.19 -15.14
N SER A 183 -15.00 -8.09 -15.59
CA SER A 183 -15.98 -8.11 -16.68
C SER A 183 -15.38 -8.46 -18.05
N ARG A 184 -14.07 -8.22 -18.26
CA ARG A 184 -13.37 -8.57 -19.51
C ARG A 184 -13.05 -10.06 -19.65
N HIS A 185 -13.10 -10.84 -18.57
CA HIS A 185 -12.83 -12.29 -18.57
C HIS A 185 -14.12 -13.14 -18.56
N GLY A 186 -15.28 -12.52 -18.65
CA GLY A 186 -16.56 -13.20 -18.83
C GLY A 186 -16.86 -13.48 -20.29
N LYS A 187 -16.91 -14.75 -20.68
CA LYS A 187 -17.28 -15.42 -21.95
C LYS A 187 -17.20 -14.60 -23.25
N PRO A 188 -16.59 -15.13 -24.31
CA PRO A 188 -16.60 -14.51 -25.63
C PRO A 188 -18.00 -14.60 -26.22
N GLY A 189 -18.72 -13.49 -26.33
CA GLY A 189 -20.04 -13.48 -26.98
C GLY A 189 -20.91 -12.26 -26.82
N SER A 190 -20.65 -11.32 -25.96
CA SER A 190 -21.48 -10.10 -25.89
C SER A 190 -20.67 -8.84 -26.22
N ARG A 191 -20.86 -8.37 -27.46
CA ARG A 191 -20.55 -6.99 -27.84
C ARG A 191 -21.56 -6.11 -27.13
N HIS A 192 -21.10 -5.31 -26.21
CA HIS A 192 -21.47 -3.92 -25.90
C HIS A 192 -20.91 -3.57 -24.53
N MET A 193 -19.76 -2.91 -24.55
CA MET A 193 -19.18 -2.34 -23.36
C MET A 193 -19.69 -0.92 -23.22
N ILE A 194 -20.74 -0.73 -22.45
CA ILE A 194 -21.12 0.59 -21.94
C ILE A 194 -20.51 0.70 -20.56
N CYS A 195 -19.39 1.41 -20.47
CA CYS A 195 -18.90 1.91 -19.19
C CYS A 195 -19.85 3.05 -18.76
N ASN A 196 -20.98 2.70 -18.14
CA ASN A 196 -21.88 3.68 -17.58
C ASN A 196 -21.16 4.41 -16.44
N ARG A 197 -20.81 5.65 -16.71
CA ARG A 197 -20.40 6.65 -15.75
C ARG A 197 -21.62 6.97 -14.88
N VAL A 198 -21.79 6.27 -13.79
CA VAL A 198 -22.73 6.73 -12.75
C VAL A 198 -22.01 7.85 -12.01
N LEU A 199 -22.33 9.08 -12.39
CA LEU A 199 -22.11 10.24 -11.53
C LEU A 199 -23.09 10.11 -10.37
N VAL A 200 -22.61 9.71 -9.21
CA VAL A 200 -23.35 9.90 -7.96
C VAL A 200 -23.03 11.31 -7.50
N ASN A 201 -23.96 12.21 -7.72
CA ASN A 201 -24.04 13.49 -7.05
C ASN A 201 -24.39 13.25 -5.58
N GLU A 202 -23.76 14.06 -4.72
CA GLU A 202 -23.89 14.31 -3.29
C GLU A 202 -22.80 13.68 -2.41
#